data_1479b94067d0f856fc6ddbaa2f1df22a
#
_entry.id   1479b94067d0f856fc6ddbaa2f1df22a
#
_cell.length_a   1.000
_cell.length_b   1.000
_cell.length_c   1.000
_cell.angle_alpha   90.00
_cell.angle_beta   90.00
_cell.angle_gamma   90.00
#
_symmetry.space_group_name_H-M   'P 1'
#
loop_
_entity.id
_entity.type
_entity.pdbx_description
1 polymer ?
#
loop_
_entity_poly.entity_id
_entity_poly.type
_entity_poly.pdbx_seq_one_letter_code
_entity_poly.pdbx_strand_id
1 'polypeptide(L)'
;MVFVSCDDYDYDEENYVPLHLETTLKDNWHTTIGYAYTGGVVKDKHYDMIGNVFSDGKVLDKNYDRAGTIIKQTETTYKVEDSHYNIVGYVNITTGEVKDRHYDIVGYGSGENIWKAGVILLLFDK
;
A
#
# COMPACT_ATOMS: atom_id res chain seq x y z
N MET A 1 -14.39 -33.95 5.36
CA MET A 1 -14.18 -33.04 5.57
C MET A 1 -14.08 -32.42 5.98
N VAL A 2 -14.27 -32.84 5.85
CA VAL A 2 -13.98 -32.01 6.12
C VAL A 2 -13.95 -31.41 6.36
N PHE A 3 -14.59 -31.63 6.39
CA PHE A 3 -14.42 -30.75 6.51
C PHE A 3 -14.79 -30.18 6.85
N VAL A 4 -15.24 -30.68 7.04
CA VAL A 4 -15.40 -29.88 7.23
C VAL A 4 -15.63 -29.31 7.49
N SER A 5 -16.33 -29.55 7.71
CA SER A 5 -16.44 -28.75 7.79
C SER A 5 -16.53 -28.02 8.07
N CYS A 6 -17.07 -28.24 8.15
CA CYS A 6 -16.96 -27.38 8.25
C CYS A 6 -16.82 -26.72 8.37
N ASP A 7 -17.19 -26.91 8.32
CA ASP A 7 -16.85 -26.10 8.28
C ASP A 7 -16.67 -25.41 8.34
N ASP A 8 -17.14 -25.74 8.22
CA ASP A 8 -16.70 -25.00 8.04
C ASP A 8 -16.38 -24.40 7.95
N TYR A 9 -16.74 -24.55 7.66
CA TYR A 9 -16.04 -23.87 7.29
C TYR A 9 -15.81 -23.55 6.80
N ASP A 10 -17.20 -23.26 6.67
CA ASP A 10 -16.57 -23.17 5.96
C ASP A 10 -15.64 -22.51 5.30
N TYR A 11 -15.16 -22.12 5.39
CA TYR A 11 -14.25 -21.71 4.39
C TYR A 11 -13.31 -22.85 4.01
N ASP A 12 -12.66 -22.69 2.86
CA ASP A 12 -11.74 -23.67 2.32
C ASP A 12 -10.32 -23.26 2.69
N GLU A 13 -9.64 -24.06 3.50
CA GLU A 13 -8.29 -23.72 3.94
C GLU A 13 -7.29 -23.69 2.80
N GLU A 14 -7.54 -24.46 1.74
CA GLU A 14 -6.61 -24.47 0.59
C GLU A 14 -6.59 -23.14 -0.13
N ASN A 15 -7.67 -22.38 -0.01
CA ASN A 15 -7.76 -21.07 -0.66
C ASN A 15 -7.52 -19.91 0.30
N TYR A 16 -7.23 -20.21 1.55
CA TYR A 16 -6.98 -19.17 2.53
C TYR A 16 -5.58 -18.59 2.34
N VAL A 17 -5.50 -17.27 2.17
CA VAL A 17 -4.23 -16.55 2.10
C VAL A 17 -4.15 -15.66 3.32
N PRO A 18 -3.32 -15.98 4.30
CA PRO A 18 -3.21 -15.12 5.48
C PRO A 18 -2.64 -13.76 5.12
N LEU A 19 -3.04 -12.73 5.82
CA LEU A 19 -2.46 -11.42 5.66
C LEU A 19 -0.99 -11.50 6.08
N HIS A 20 -0.14 -11.04 5.20
CA HIS A 20 1.29 -11.03 5.40
C HIS A 20 1.79 -9.60 5.20
N LEU A 21 2.47 -9.07 6.19
CA LEU A 21 3.02 -7.73 6.12
C LEU A 21 4.10 -7.67 5.04
N GLU A 22 3.92 -6.79 4.07
CA GLU A 22 4.90 -6.59 3.01
C GLU A 22 5.73 -5.33 3.23
N THR A 23 5.07 -4.24 3.54
CA THR A 23 5.75 -2.94 3.55
C THR A 23 5.33 -2.15 4.79
N THR A 24 6.31 -1.57 5.45
CA THR A 24 6.08 -0.62 6.54
C THR A 24 6.46 0.76 6.04
N LEU A 25 5.60 1.74 6.30
CA LEU A 25 5.82 3.12 5.91
C LEU A 25 6.06 3.97 7.14
N LYS A 26 7.12 4.77 7.10
CA LYS A 26 7.46 5.70 8.17
C LYS A 26 7.50 7.11 7.62
N ASP A 27 7.19 8.09 8.47
CA ASP A 27 7.29 9.50 8.11
C ASP A 27 8.75 9.98 8.23
N ASN A 28 8.96 11.28 8.04
CA ASN A 28 10.29 11.88 8.11
C ASN A 28 10.94 11.75 9.48
N TRP A 29 10.16 11.52 10.50
CA TRP A 29 10.65 11.38 11.86
C TRP A 29 10.89 9.93 12.24
N HIS A 30 10.81 9.04 11.23
CA HIS A 30 10.96 7.58 11.39
C HIS A 30 9.88 6.98 12.28
N THR A 31 8.73 7.63 12.39
CA THR A 31 7.57 7.09 13.09
C THR A 31 6.74 6.28 12.12
N THR A 32 6.38 5.06 12.50
CA THR A 32 5.55 4.20 11.65
C THR A 32 4.16 4.81 11.54
N ILE A 33 3.68 4.98 10.29
CA ILE A 33 2.38 5.56 10.04
C ILE A 33 1.44 4.60 9.31
N GLY A 34 1.95 3.49 8.83
CA GLY A 34 1.06 2.52 8.18
C GLY A 34 1.77 1.33 7.63
N TYR A 35 0.97 0.42 7.06
CA TYR A 35 1.42 -0.90 6.62
C TYR A 35 0.69 -1.31 5.35
N ALA A 36 1.39 -2.02 4.47
CA ALA A 36 0.78 -2.67 3.31
C ALA A 36 0.94 -4.17 3.44
N TYR A 37 -0.09 -4.91 3.06
CA TYR A 37 -0.16 -6.35 3.26
C TYR A 37 -0.38 -7.09 1.95
N THR A 38 -0.12 -8.39 1.98
CA THR A 38 -0.45 -9.29 0.88
C THR A 38 -1.91 -9.12 0.49
N GLY A 39 -2.18 -9.13 -0.81
CA GLY A 39 -3.55 -8.95 -1.31
C GLY A 39 -3.97 -7.53 -1.48
N GLY A 40 -3.09 -6.58 -1.10
CA GLY A 40 -3.30 -5.17 -1.38
C GLY A 40 -3.86 -4.35 -0.24
N VAL A 41 -4.20 -4.97 0.88
CA VAL A 41 -4.77 -4.22 2.02
C VAL A 41 -3.74 -3.25 2.57
N VAL A 42 -4.17 -2.01 2.83
CA VAL A 42 -3.35 -0.97 3.45
C VAL A 42 -4.00 -0.56 4.74
N LYS A 43 -3.22 -0.51 5.81
CA LYS A 43 -3.70 -0.14 7.14
C LYS A 43 -2.90 1.03 7.68
N ASP A 44 -3.55 1.86 8.52
CA ASP A 44 -2.86 2.94 9.18
C ASP A 44 -2.13 2.43 10.43
N LYS A 45 -1.57 3.35 11.22
CA LYS A 45 -0.79 2.99 12.41
C LYS A 45 -1.64 2.34 13.50
N HIS A 46 -2.96 2.48 13.42
CA HIS A 46 -3.89 1.87 14.36
C HIS A 46 -4.42 0.54 13.85
N TYR A 47 -3.89 0.06 12.72
CA TYR A 47 -4.30 -1.18 12.07
C TYR A 47 -5.72 -1.14 11.51
N ASP A 48 -6.24 0.08 11.27
CA ASP A 48 -7.51 0.24 10.57
C ASP A 48 -7.25 0.20 9.06
N MET A 49 -8.08 -0.54 8.33
CA MET A 49 -7.95 -0.63 6.88
C MET A 49 -8.36 0.71 6.27
N ILE A 50 -7.48 1.31 5.50
CA ILE A 50 -7.73 2.61 4.88
C ILE A 50 -7.80 2.54 3.36
N GLY A 51 -7.43 1.41 2.77
CA GLY A 51 -7.52 1.26 1.33
C GLY A 51 -6.92 -0.03 0.84
N ASN A 52 -6.81 -0.12 -0.48
CA ASN A 52 -6.25 -1.29 -1.17
C ASN A 52 -5.39 -0.84 -2.33
N VAL A 53 -4.25 -1.51 -2.51
CA VAL A 53 -3.34 -1.28 -3.64
C VAL A 53 -3.26 -2.57 -4.43
N PHE A 54 -3.68 -2.52 -5.69
CA PHE A 54 -3.69 -3.70 -6.54
C PHE A 54 -2.40 -3.84 -7.32
N SER A 55 -2.14 -5.03 -7.84
CA SER A 55 -0.89 -5.33 -8.53
C SER A 55 -0.71 -4.48 -9.79
N ASP A 56 -1.79 -3.98 -10.38
CA ASP A 56 -1.72 -3.11 -11.56
C ASP A 56 -1.47 -1.65 -11.19
N GLY A 57 -1.36 -1.34 -9.89
CA GLY A 57 -1.09 0.01 -9.41
C GLY A 57 -2.32 0.81 -9.03
N LYS A 58 -3.53 0.27 -9.27
CA LYS A 58 -4.75 0.97 -8.90
C LYS A 58 -4.87 1.02 -7.37
N VAL A 59 -5.25 2.18 -6.84
CA VAL A 59 -5.44 2.38 -5.40
C VAL A 59 -6.89 2.75 -5.15
N LEU A 60 -7.54 1.99 -4.27
CA LEU A 60 -8.92 2.28 -3.84
C LEU A 60 -8.89 2.70 -2.37
N ASP A 61 -9.78 3.61 -1.99
CA ASP A 61 -9.94 3.99 -0.59
C ASP A 61 -10.81 2.96 0.14
N LYS A 62 -11.11 3.21 1.40
CA LYS A 62 -11.88 2.26 2.21
C LYS A 62 -13.32 2.11 1.72
N ASN A 63 -13.80 3.04 0.90
CA ASN A 63 -15.14 2.97 0.31
C ASN A 63 -15.12 2.36 -1.08
N TYR A 64 -13.96 1.84 -1.50
CA TYR A 64 -13.74 1.23 -2.82
C TYR A 64 -13.83 2.23 -3.97
N ASP A 65 -13.68 3.53 -3.68
CA ASP A 65 -13.55 4.56 -4.70
C ASP A 65 -12.08 4.69 -5.08
N ARG A 66 -11.84 5.02 -6.36
CA ARG A 66 -10.47 5.19 -6.84
C ARG A 66 -9.82 6.39 -6.15
N ALA A 67 -8.75 6.13 -5.41
CA ALA A 67 -7.97 7.18 -4.75
C ALA A 67 -6.81 7.65 -5.61
N GLY A 68 -6.28 6.78 -6.47
CA GLY A 68 -5.16 7.13 -7.31
C GLY A 68 -4.57 5.93 -8.02
N THR A 69 -3.38 6.12 -8.58
CA THR A 69 -2.68 5.07 -9.32
C THR A 69 -1.17 5.20 -9.08
N ILE A 70 -0.50 4.06 -8.96
CA ILE A 70 0.96 3.99 -8.84
C ILE A 70 1.48 3.46 -10.16
N ILE A 71 2.43 4.18 -10.78
CA ILE A 71 2.91 3.87 -12.12
C ILE A 71 4.44 3.77 -12.09
N LYS A 72 4.95 2.65 -12.59
CA LYS A 72 6.39 2.46 -12.70
C LYS A 72 6.94 3.39 -13.79
N GLN A 73 7.90 4.23 -13.42
CA GLN A 73 8.55 5.14 -14.37
C GLN A 73 9.90 4.63 -14.85
N THR A 74 10.70 4.12 -13.92
CA THR A 74 12.01 3.55 -14.21
C THR A 74 12.15 2.27 -13.42
N GLU A 75 13.31 1.63 -13.51
CA GLU A 75 13.56 0.40 -12.75
C GLU A 75 13.53 0.64 -11.24
N THR A 76 13.75 1.87 -10.80
CA THR A 76 13.88 2.18 -9.37
C THR A 76 12.82 3.17 -8.86
N THR A 77 12.09 3.82 -9.76
CA THR A 77 11.20 4.92 -9.37
C THR A 77 9.77 4.66 -9.87
N TYR A 78 8.83 4.86 -8.96
CA TYR A 78 7.40 4.83 -9.26
C TYR A 78 6.83 6.21 -8.97
N LYS A 79 5.89 6.67 -9.82
CA LYS A 79 5.15 7.90 -9.53
C LYS A 79 3.78 7.53 -9.00
N VAL A 80 3.21 8.44 -8.22
CA VAL A 80 1.88 8.27 -7.64
C VAL A 80 1.01 9.42 -8.15
N GLU A 81 -0.14 9.08 -8.72
CA GLU A 81 -1.13 10.05 -9.19
C GLU A 81 -2.37 9.95 -8.33
N ASP A 82 -3.04 11.08 -8.11
CA ASP A 82 -4.29 11.10 -7.34
C ASP A 82 -5.48 10.73 -8.24
N SER A 83 -6.70 10.87 -7.71
CA SER A 83 -7.91 10.51 -8.46
C SER A 83 -8.17 11.40 -9.67
N HIS A 84 -7.52 12.55 -9.72
CA HIS A 84 -7.62 13.50 -10.83
C HIS A 84 -6.44 13.41 -11.78
N TYR A 85 -5.59 12.38 -11.62
CA TYR A 85 -4.41 12.14 -12.47
C TYR A 85 -3.30 13.18 -12.28
N ASN A 86 -3.31 13.91 -11.17
CA ASN A 86 -2.21 14.80 -10.82
C ASN A 86 -1.13 14.01 -10.11
N ILE A 87 0.14 14.27 -10.47
CA ILE A 87 1.25 13.63 -9.78
C ILE A 87 1.34 14.22 -8.38
N VAL A 88 1.28 13.35 -7.37
CA VAL A 88 1.39 13.77 -5.97
C VAL A 88 2.70 13.36 -5.34
N GLY A 89 3.46 12.49 -5.98
CA GLY A 89 4.76 12.13 -5.45
C GLY A 89 5.39 10.93 -6.13
N TYR A 90 6.46 10.44 -5.52
CA TYR A 90 7.32 9.39 -6.08
C TYR A 90 7.81 8.47 -4.99
N VAL A 91 8.06 7.21 -5.35
CA VAL A 91 8.68 6.23 -4.46
C VAL A 91 9.92 5.66 -5.14
N ASN A 92 11.06 5.69 -4.45
CA ASN A 92 12.28 5.06 -4.93
C ASN A 92 12.42 3.71 -4.22
N ILE A 93 12.33 2.62 -4.99
CA ILE A 93 12.32 1.28 -4.38
C ILE A 93 13.71 0.81 -3.95
N THR A 94 14.77 1.48 -4.42
CA THR A 94 16.13 1.14 -3.99
C THR A 94 16.44 1.72 -2.62
N THR A 95 16.04 2.98 -2.38
CA THR A 95 16.33 3.68 -1.13
C THR A 95 15.17 3.62 -0.14
N GLY A 96 13.96 3.35 -0.62
CA GLY A 96 12.76 3.41 0.19
C GLY A 96 12.20 4.81 0.36
N GLU A 97 12.83 5.81 -0.22
CA GLU A 97 12.39 7.20 -0.06
C GLU A 97 11.05 7.44 -0.73
N VAL A 98 10.15 8.12 0.00
CA VAL A 98 8.89 8.61 -0.54
C VAL A 98 9.01 10.12 -0.61
N LYS A 99 8.78 10.68 -1.80
CA LYS A 99 8.91 12.12 -2.03
C LYS A 99 7.57 12.67 -2.51
N ASP A 100 7.29 13.92 -2.14
CA ASP A 100 6.12 14.60 -2.65
C ASP A 100 6.37 15.11 -4.07
N ARG A 101 5.42 15.85 -4.63
CA ARG A 101 5.54 16.35 -6.00
C ARG A 101 6.67 17.35 -6.17
N HIS A 102 7.17 17.93 -5.09
CA HIS A 102 8.29 18.88 -5.11
C HIS A 102 9.62 18.19 -4.88
N TYR A 103 9.63 16.84 -4.82
CA TYR A 103 10.80 16.01 -4.55
C TYR A 103 11.35 16.16 -3.14
N ASP A 104 10.55 16.67 -2.21
CA ASP A 104 10.91 16.67 -0.80
C ASP A 104 10.59 15.30 -0.20
N ILE A 105 11.51 14.77 0.61
CA ILE A 105 11.30 13.48 1.26
C ILE A 105 10.24 13.65 2.34
N VAL A 106 9.18 12.85 2.25
CA VAL A 106 8.10 12.87 3.23
C VAL A 106 8.03 11.60 4.05
N GLY A 107 8.81 10.58 3.68
CA GLY A 107 8.84 9.35 4.46
C GLY A 107 9.68 8.28 3.80
N TYR A 108 9.62 7.07 4.39
CA TYR A 108 10.44 5.94 3.96
C TYR A 108 9.62 4.66 4.04
N GLY A 109 9.71 3.85 2.98
CA GLY A 109 9.14 2.52 2.97
C GLY A 109 10.22 1.47 3.15
N SER A 110 9.88 0.35 3.78
CA SER A 110 10.79 -0.77 3.95
C SER A 110 10.02 -2.07 3.84
N GLY A 111 10.71 -3.12 3.41
CA GLY A 111 10.12 -4.44 3.24
C GLY A 111 9.99 -4.83 1.79
N GLU A 112 8.99 -5.66 1.50
CA GLU A 112 8.70 -6.13 0.15
C GLU A 112 7.75 -5.14 -0.53
N ASN A 113 7.79 -5.10 -1.86
CA ASN A 113 6.86 -4.27 -2.65
C ASN A 113 6.81 -2.82 -2.17
N ILE A 114 7.99 -2.24 -2.00
CA ILE A 114 8.14 -0.87 -1.46
C ILE A 114 7.37 0.15 -2.29
N TRP A 115 7.13 -0.15 -3.57
CA TRP A 115 6.39 0.77 -4.43
C TRP A 115 4.99 1.10 -3.89
N LYS A 116 4.44 0.27 -2.99
CA LYS A 116 3.16 0.56 -2.35
C LYS A 116 3.26 1.60 -1.23
N ALA A 117 4.49 1.92 -0.80
CA ALA A 117 4.68 2.71 0.42
C ALA A 117 4.12 4.12 0.32
N GLY A 118 4.09 4.67 -0.89
CA GLY A 118 3.71 6.07 -1.04
C GLY A 118 2.25 6.38 -0.77
N VAL A 119 1.37 5.37 -0.78
CA VAL A 119 -0.07 5.67 -0.80
C VAL A 119 -0.56 6.34 0.47
N ILE A 120 -0.01 5.96 1.63
CA ILE A 120 -0.51 6.52 2.88
C ILE A 120 -0.19 8.01 2.97
N LEU A 121 1.06 8.38 2.72
CA LEU A 121 1.47 9.78 2.81
C LEU A 121 0.93 10.62 1.68
N LEU A 122 0.85 10.05 0.49
CA LEU A 122 0.57 10.85 -0.71
C LEU A 122 -0.91 10.88 -1.05
N LEU A 123 -1.66 9.82 -0.70
CA LEU A 123 -3.06 9.73 -1.08
C LEU A 123 -4.02 9.78 0.12
N PHE A 124 -3.63 9.21 1.26
CA PHE A 124 -4.54 9.08 2.40
C PHE A 124 -4.25 10.02 3.55
N ASP A 125 -3.02 10.43 3.71
CA ASP A 125 -2.63 11.33 4.80
C ASP A 125 -2.50 12.75 4.26
N LYS A 126 -3.64 13.39 4.14
CA LYS A 126 -3.69 14.75 3.60
C LYS A 126 -4.18 15.74 4.62
#